data_3a5ff694e44d1364ef6ff606ca4cf222
#
_entry.id   3a5ff694e44d1364ef6ff606ca4cf222
#
_cell.length_a   1.000
_cell.length_b   1.000
_cell.length_c   1.000
_cell.angle_alpha   90.00
_cell.angle_beta   90.00
_cell.angle_gamma   90.00
#
_symmetry.space_group_name_H-M   'P 1'
#
loop_
_entity.id
_entity.type
_entity.pdbx_description
1 polymer ?
#
loop_
_entity_poly.entity_id
_entity_poly.type
_entity_poly.pdbx_seq_one_letter_code
_entity_poly.pdbx_strand_id
1 'polypeptide(L)'
;MQTILLDDFLEDGIIREKSFREQVKKLNLNKFDGEKVIIKGCSSVVVPTWAYLIITAEIAQVANKIYYGEPRYAVKIFSRKK
;
A
#
# COMPACT_ATOMS: atom_id res chain seq x y z
N MET A 1 14.00 -1.71 -1.01
CA MET A 1 12.63 -1.54 -0.49
C MET A 1 11.67 -1.24 -1.63
N GLN A 2 10.55 -1.90 -1.64
CA GLN A 2 9.51 -1.64 -2.64
C GLN A 2 8.61 -0.51 -2.16
N THR A 3 8.10 0.26 -3.11
CA THR A 3 7.21 1.38 -2.79
C THR A 3 5.87 1.19 -3.46
N ILE A 4 4.80 1.44 -2.72
CA ILE A 4 3.44 1.47 -3.25
C ILE A 4 2.94 2.89 -3.10
N LEU A 5 2.60 3.51 -4.24
CA LEU A 5 2.09 4.88 -4.26
C LEU A 5 0.58 4.84 -4.44
N LEU A 6 -0.15 5.40 -3.50
CA LEU A 6 -1.60 5.45 -3.62
C LEU A 6 -2.04 6.33 -4.78
N ASP A 7 -1.15 7.21 -5.25
CA ASP A 7 -1.39 7.99 -6.48
C ASP A 7 -1.70 7.09 -7.67
N ASP A 8 -1.11 5.91 -7.70
CA ASP A 8 -1.27 5.01 -8.85
C ASP A 8 -2.67 4.38 -8.91
N PHE A 9 -3.47 4.58 -7.87
CA PHE A 9 -4.80 3.98 -7.78
C PHE A 9 -5.92 4.99 -7.99
N LEU A 10 -5.57 6.23 -8.35
CA LEU A 10 -6.58 7.26 -8.58
C LEU A 10 -7.39 6.97 -9.84
N GLU A 11 -8.68 7.27 -9.76
CA GLU A 11 -9.57 7.21 -10.91
C GLU A 11 -10.28 8.54 -10.96
N ASP A 12 -10.04 9.31 -12.02
CA ASP A 12 -10.56 10.66 -12.15
C ASP A 12 -10.25 11.53 -10.93
N GLY A 13 -9.03 11.37 -10.40
CA GLY A 13 -8.56 12.19 -9.29
C GLY A 13 -9.04 11.77 -7.92
N ILE A 14 -9.74 10.65 -7.80
CA ILE A 14 -10.18 10.15 -6.50
C ILE A 14 -9.98 8.64 -6.41
N ILE A 15 -10.05 8.10 -5.20
CA ILE A 15 -9.97 6.66 -4.98
C ILE A 15 -11.39 6.14 -4.70
N ARG A 16 -11.87 5.25 -5.59
CA ARG A 16 -13.20 4.64 -5.46
C ARG A 16 -13.03 3.22 -4.97
N GLU A 17 -13.87 2.83 -4.02
CA GLU A 17 -13.69 1.54 -3.35
C GLU A 17 -13.69 0.35 -4.32
N LYS A 18 -14.69 0.27 -5.19
CA LYS A 18 -14.81 -0.89 -6.09
C LYS A 18 -13.59 -1.01 -7.00
N SER A 19 -13.23 0.08 -7.64
CA SER A 19 -12.11 0.12 -8.55
C SER A 19 -10.79 -0.12 -7.81
N PHE A 20 -10.64 0.43 -6.61
CA PHE A 20 -9.46 0.24 -5.80
C PHE A 20 -9.27 -1.23 -5.44
N ARG A 21 -10.35 -1.90 -5.00
CA ARG A 21 -10.27 -3.32 -4.66
C ARG A 21 -9.88 -4.16 -5.85
N GLU A 22 -10.39 -3.82 -7.03
CA GLU A 22 -10.05 -4.55 -8.26
C GLU A 22 -8.57 -4.36 -8.61
N GLN A 23 -8.07 -3.15 -8.48
CA GLN A 23 -6.67 -2.87 -8.76
C GLN A 23 -5.75 -3.57 -7.77
N VAL A 24 -6.12 -3.59 -6.50
CA VAL A 24 -5.32 -4.26 -5.48
C VAL A 24 -5.23 -5.75 -5.77
N LYS A 25 -6.33 -6.37 -6.19
CA LYS A 25 -6.33 -7.80 -6.52
C LYS A 25 -5.45 -8.14 -7.70
N LYS A 26 -5.20 -7.17 -8.58
CA LYS A 26 -4.37 -7.38 -9.75
C LYS A 26 -2.88 -7.17 -9.49
N LEU A 27 -2.51 -6.75 -8.29
CA LEU A 27 -1.11 -6.57 -7.97
C LEU A 27 -0.37 -7.89 -8.05
N ASN A 28 0.85 -7.82 -8.58
CA ASN A 28 1.71 -8.99 -8.59
C ASN A 28 2.37 -9.11 -7.22
N LEU A 29 1.80 -9.95 -6.36
CA LEU A 29 2.29 -10.09 -4.99
C LEU A 29 3.71 -10.66 -4.93
N ASN A 30 4.15 -11.38 -5.96
CA ASN A 30 5.52 -11.91 -5.98
C ASN A 30 6.56 -10.80 -5.89
N LYS A 31 6.21 -9.62 -6.38
CA LYS A 31 7.10 -8.47 -6.35
C LYS A 31 7.42 -8.04 -4.92
N PHE A 32 6.52 -8.34 -3.99
CA PHE A 32 6.64 -7.91 -2.60
C PHE A 32 7.00 -9.05 -1.66
N ASP A 33 7.15 -10.26 -2.18
CA ASP A 33 7.38 -11.43 -1.35
C ASP A 33 8.71 -11.31 -0.61
N GLY A 34 8.65 -11.35 0.72
CA GLY A 34 9.82 -11.24 1.56
C GLY A 34 10.46 -9.86 1.60
N GLU A 35 9.84 -8.87 0.97
CA GLU A 35 10.41 -7.53 0.83
C GLU A 35 9.93 -6.60 1.92
N LYS A 36 10.71 -5.53 2.13
CA LYS A 36 10.24 -4.40 2.91
C LYS A 36 9.47 -3.49 1.96
N VAL A 37 8.28 -3.10 2.37
CA VAL A 37 7.38 -2.29 1.52
C VAL A 37 7.01 -1.02 2.26
N ILE A 38 7.08 0.11 1.57
CA ILE A 38 6.58 1.36 2.12
C ILE A 38 5.35 1.78 1.32
N ILE A 39 4.28 2.12 2.05
CA ILE A 39 3.04 2.59 1.45
C ILE A 39 2.98 4.10 1.63
N LYS A 40 2.93 4.82 0.51
CA LYS A 40 2.89 6.28 0.52
C LYS A 40 1.52 6.75 0.09
N GLY A 41 1.05 7.80 0.76
CA GLY A 41 -0.22 8.41 0.41
C GLY A 41 -0.10 9.26 -0.84
N CYS A 42 -1.12 10.06 -1.06
CA CYS A 42 -1.20 10.96 -2.19
C CYS A 42 -1.11 12.39 -1.69
N SER A 43 -0.27 13.20 -2.32
CA SER A 43 -0.12 14.60 -1.91
C SER A 43 -1.20 15.50 -2.48
N SER A 44 -1.89 15.06 -3.54
CA SER A 44 -2.86 15.90 -4.24
C SER A 44 -4.30 15.66 -3.79
N VAL A 45 -4.60 14.53 -3.17
CA VAL A 45 -5.96 14.25 -2.70
C VAL A 45 -5.89 13.55 -1.34
N VAL A 46 -6.99 13.60 -0.60
CA VAL A 46 -7.09 12.88 0.66
C VAL A 46 -7.39 11.42 0.34
N VAL A 47 -6.52 10.53 0.83
CA VAL A 47 -6.71 9.09 0.65
C VAL A 47 -7.64 8.58 1.75
N PRO A 48 -8.74 7.89 1.41
CA PRO A 48 -9.61 7.33 2.44
C PRO A 48 -8.84 6.35 3.32
N THR A 49 -9.16 6.37 4.61
CA THR A 49 -8.47 5.48 5.56
C THR A 49 -8.59 4.01 5.15
N TRP A 50 -9.75 3.60 4.65
CA TRP A 50 -9.96 2.22 4.27
C TRP A 50 -9.02 1.77 3.14
N ALA A 51 -8.55 2.71 2.30
CA ALA A 51 -7.62 2.34 1.23
C ALA A 51 -6.30 1.85 1.81
N TYR A 52 -5.79 2.54 2.83
CA TYR A 52 -4.56 2.09 3.50
C TYR A 52 -4.74 0.72 4.14
N LEU A 53 -5.90 0.50 4.75
CA LEU A 53 -6.18 -0.78 5.41
C LEU A 53 -6.26 -1.92 4.40
N ILE A 54 -6.93 -1.69 3.29
CA ILE A 54 -7.08 -2.72 2.26
C ILE A 54 -5.74 -3.10 1.65
N ILE A 55 -4.93 -2.11 1.25
CA ILE A 55 -3.66 -2.41 0.62
C ILE A 55 -2.70 -3.06 1.61
N THR A 56 -2.72 -2.63 2.87
CA THR A 56 -1.87 -3.22 3.89
C THR A 56 -2.22 -4.68 4.12
N ALA A 57 -3.51 -4.99 4.22
CA ALA A 57 -3.94 -6.37 4.43
C ALA A 57 -3.51 -7.27 3.27
N GLU A 58 -3.60 -6.75 2.05
CA GLU A 58 -3.21 -7.53 0.88
C GLU A 58 -1.71 -7.81 0.87
N ILE A 59 -0.92 -6.77 1.09
CA ILE A 59 0.55 -6.89 1.01
C ILE A 59 1.10 -7.69 2.20
N ALA A 60 0.41 -7.65 3.34
CA ALA A 60 0.85 -8.39 4.53
C ALA A 60 0.90 -9.90 4.30
N GLN A 61 0.21 -10.40 3.28
CA GLN A 61 0.26 -11.82 2.97
C GLN A 61 1.66 -12.28 2.59
N VAL A 62 2.46 -11.41 1.99
CA VAL A 62 3.76 -11.78 1.45
C VAL A 62 4.92 -10.93 1.92
N ALA A 63 4.69 -9.69 2.33
CA ALA A 63 5.77 -8.78 2.70
C ALA A 63 6.43 -9.20 4.01
N ASN A 64 7.71 -8.86 4.14
CA ASN A 64 8.43 -9.06 5.38
C ASN A 64 8.12 -7.96 6.38
N LYS A 65 8.14 -6.72 5.93
CA LYS A 65 7.80 -5.56 6.76
C LYS A 65 7.05 -4.54 5.93
N ILE A 66 6.13 -3.82 6.57
CA ILE A 66 5.37 -2.77 5.90
C ILE A 66 5.49 -1.49 6.70
N TYR A 67 5.78 -0.41 6.00
CA TYR A 67 5.91 0.93 6.57
C TYR A 67 4.88 1.85 5.94
N TYR A 68 4.51 2.90 6.65
CA TYR A 68 3.62 3.92 6.15
C TYR A 68 4.27 5.29 6.25
N GLY A 69 4.17 6.07 5.21
CA GLY A 69 4.64 7.46 5.21
C GLY A 69 5.76 7.69 4.22
N GLU A 70 6.53 8.73 4.48
CA GLU A 70 7.69 9.05 3.66
C GLU A 70 8.92 8.33 4.21
N PRO A 71 9.88 7.98 3.36
CA PRO A 71 11.05 7.20 3.82
C PRO A 71 11.76 7.77 5.04
N ARG A 72 11.80 9.10 5.18
CA ARG A 72 12.48 9.71 6.33
C ARG A 72 11.72 9.57 7.64
N TYR A 73 10.40 9.46 7.55
CA TYR A 73 9.53 9.45 8.73
C TYR A 73 8.58 8.28 8.70
N ALA A 74 8.99 7.20 8.03
CA ALA A 74 8.12 6.03 7.88
C ALA A 74 7.87 5.36 9.22
N VAL A 75 6.62 4.97 9.43
CA VAL A 75 6.21 4.23 10.62
C VAL A 75 6.06 2.77 10.24
N LYS A 76 6.71 1.89 10.99
CA LYS A 76 6.57 0.45 10.73
C LYS A 76 5.23 -0.02 11.28
N ILE A 77 4.37 -0.53 10.40
CA ILE A 77 3.03 -0.98 10.80
C ILE A 77 2.87 -2.49 10.79
N PHE A 78 3.82 -3.21 10.21
CA PHE A 78 3.74 -4.67 10.14
C PHE A 78 5.13 -5.25 10.06
N SER A 79 5.37 -6.33 10.78
CA SER A 79 6.62 -7.08 10.73
C SER A 79 6.29 -8.54 10.87
N ARG A 80 6.73 -9.33 9.89
CA ARG A 80 6.50 -10.77 9.94
C ARG A 80 7.43 -11.39 10.96
N LYS A 81 6.86 -12.14 11.86
CA LYS A 81 7.65 -12.86 12.83
C LYS A 81 8.28 -14.08 12.20
N LYS A 82 9.47 -14.33 12.60
CA LYS A 82 10.15 -15.54 12.18
C LYS A 82 10.36 -16.42 13.37
#